data_0a139d89efb0f9b8652029cb453a70b8
#
_entry.id   0a139d89efb0f9b8652029cb453a70b8
#
_cell.length_a   1.000
_cell.length_b   1.000
_cell.length_c   1.000
_cell.angle_alpha   90.00
_cell.angle_beta   90.00
_cell.angle_gamma   90.00
#
_symmetry.space_group_name_H-M   'P 1'
#
loop_
_entity.id
_entity.type
_entity.pdbx_description
1 polymer ?
#
loop_
_entity_poly.entity_id
_entity_poly.type
_entity_poly.pdbx_seq_one_letter_code
_entity_poly.pdbx_strand_id
1 'polypeptide(L)'
;MKIVICDDMESLCEYYKKLFAKVDGIDVVGIARDSLECRELVEKTEPDMVLLDIQMREEEEGLNVIEELLELRPELKIIIFTMHKVEDYIFKAFAFGVKDYVSKTATDEELIKKIFDVYNEESALDPDMANILARKTKETMNAQRSILYMINLINGLSKSELNVLRGVYYGKSYKEIAAERFVEEGTIRAQASGILKKFEAKSFKSLIKMLREQQLFEFIDLYSDGNKN
;
A
#
# COMPACT_ATOMS: atom_id res chain seq x y z
N MET A 1 9.58 7.80 28.85
CA MET A 1 8.76 7.80 27.62
C MET A 1 7.40 7.22 27.91
N LYS A 2 6.36 7.81 27.32
CA LYS A 2 4.97 7.34 27.42
C LYS A 2 4.66 6.40 26.25
N ILE A 3 4.12 5.23 26.55
CA ILE A 3 3.78 4.22 25.51
C ILE A 3 2.28 3.87 25.59
N VAL A 4 1.64 3.78 24.44
CA VAL A 4 0.33 3.13 24.27
C VAL A 4 0.57 1.76 23.63
N ILE A 5 -0.12 0.74 24.14
CA ILE A 5 -0.16 -0.61 23.55
C ILE A 5 -1.51 -0.76 22.85
N CYS A 6 -1.50 -1.11 21.56
CA CYS A 6 -2.69 -1.34 20.76
C CYS A 6 -2.70 -2.78 20.23
N ASP A 7 -3.55 -3.63 20.84
CA ASP A 7 -3.60 -5.08 20.59
C ASP A 7 -4.93 -5.63 21.16
N ASP A 8 -5.63 -6.46 20.42
CA ASP A 8 -6.92 -7.03 20.85
C ASP A 8 -6.78 -8.19 21.85
N MET A 9 -5.56 -8.71 22.02
CA MET A 9 -5.26 -9.79 22.99
C MET A 9 -5.05 -9.23 24.41
N GLU A 10 -6.11 -9.20 25.21
CA GLU A 10 -6.07 -8.64 26.58
C GLU A 10 -4.95 -9.23 27.46
N SER A 11 -4.75 -10.55 27.38
CA SER A 11 -3.73 -11.23 28.18
C SER A 11 -2.31 -10.77 27.83
N LEU A 12 -2.07 -10.46 26.55
CA LEU A 12 -0.79 -9.97 26.07
C LEU A 12 -0.56 -8.52 26.50
N CYS A 13 -1.58 -7.68 26.38
CA CYS A 13 -1.52 -6.30 26.87
C CYS A 13 -1.19 -6.22 28.37
N GLU A 14 -1.87 -7.02 29.16
CA GLU A 14 -1.61 -7.07 30.62
C GLU A 14 -0.22 -7.62 30.96
N TYR A 15 0.28 -8.58 30.17
CA TYR A 15 1.66 -9.05 30.30
C TYR A 15 2.66 -7.94 30.07
N TYR A 16 2.59 -7.22 28.92
CA TYR A 16 3.54 -6.17 28.60
C TYR A 16 3.39 -4.95 29.48
N LYS A 17 2.19 -4.61 29.95
CA LYS A 17 2.00 -3.57 30.96
C LYS A 17 2.78 -3.89 32.25
N LYS A 18 2.71 -5.14 32.74
CA LYS A 18 3.45 -5.59 33.93
C LYS A 18 4.96 -5.67 33.67
N LEU A 19 5.37 -6.05 32.48
CA LEU A 19 6.78 -6.09 32.09
C LEU A 19 7.36 -4.69 32.10
N PHE A 20 6.74 -3.75 31.38
CA PHE A 20 7.22 -2.39 31.24
C PHE A 20 7.17 -1.58 32.56
N ALA A 21 6.25 -1.90 33.45
CA ALA A 21 6.23 -1.30 34.80
C ALA A 21 7.49 -1.59 35.65
N LYS A 22 8.31 -2.58 35.24
CA LYS A 22 9.59 -2.91 35.89
C LYS A 22 10.79 -2.32 35.16
N VAL A 23 10.57 -1.61 34.06
CA VAL A 23 11.62 -1.02 33.23
C VAL A 23 11.68 0.48 33.46
N ASP A 24 12.79 0.95 34.02
CA ASP A 24 12.97 2.38 34.26
C ASP A 24 12.90 3.16 32.91
N GLY A 25 12.13 4.23 32.91
CA GLY A 25 11.99 5.10 31.76
C GLY A 25 10.83 4.76 30.81
N ILE A 26 10.07 3.67 31.04
CA ILE A 26 8.85 3.33 30.29
C ILE A 26 7.64 3.54 31.19
N ASP A 27 6.63 4.25 30.66
CA ASP A 27 5.33 4.46 31.29
C ASP A 27 4.22 4.10 30.31
N VAL A 28 3.46 3.04 30.59
CA VAL A 28 2.32 2.60 29.78
C VAL A 28 1.10 3.43 30.15
N VAL A 29 0.81 4.45 29.35
CA VAL A 29 -0.25 5.44 29.60
C VAL A 29 -1.63 4.98 29.10
N GLY A 30 -1.69 3.91 28.30
CA GLY A 30 -2.95 3.37 27.79
C GLY A 30 -2.81 2.01 27.12
N ILE A 31 -3.91 1.28 27.08
CA ILE A 31 -4.08 0.05 26.29
C ILE A 31 -5.32 0.26 25.44
N ALA A 32 -5.19 0.06 24.13
CA ALA A 32 -6.26 0.06 23.14
C ALA A 32 -6.49 -1.37 22.61
N ARG A 33 -7.71 -1.70 22.28
CA ARG A 33 -8.09 -3.02 21.75
C ARG A 33 -8.56 -2.97 20.30
N ASP A 34 -8.61 -1.79 19.75
CA ASP A 34 -8.93 -1.52 18.35
C ASP A 34 -8.37 -0.16 17.93
N SER A 35 -8.49 0.15 16.65
CA SER A 35 -7.99 1.37 16.03
C SER A 35 -8.62 2.63 16.62
N LEU A 36 -9.92 2.60 16.93
CA LEU A 36 -10.65 3.74 17.47
C LEU A 36 -10.16 4.09 18.88
N GLU A 37 -10.07 3.09 19.78
CA GLU A 37 -9.53 3.27 21.12
C GLU A 37 -8.08 3.75 21.08
N CYS A 38 -7.28 3.25 20.11
CA CYS A 38 -5.90 3.67 19.93
C CYS A 38 -5.82 5.16 19.60
N ARG A 39 -6.60 5.61 18.63
CA ARG A 39 -6.66 7.02 18.24
C ARG A 39 -7.09 7.94 19.39
N GLU A 40 -8.15 7.57 20.12
CA GLU A 40 -8.63 8.34 21.28
C GLU A 40 -7.57 8.43 22.39
N LEU A 41 -6.83 7.34 22.66
CA LEU A 41 -5.76 7.33 23.64
C LEU A 41 -4.58 8.20 23.19
N VAL A 42 -4.19 8.16 21.92
CA VAL A 42 -3.12 8.99 21.39
C VAL A 42 -3.47 10.48 21.51
N GLU A 43 -4.70 10.85 21.16
CA GLU A 43 -5.16 12.25 21.33
C GLU A 43 -5.18 12.71 22.80
N LYS A 44 -5.64 11.84 23.70
CA LYS A 44 -5.83 12.16 25.11
C LYS A 44 -4.53 12.15 25.93
N THR A 45 -3.63 11.19 25.68
CA THR A 45 -2.46 10.95 26.56
C THR A 45 -1.17 11.51 25.99
N GLU A 46 -1.18 11.87 24.71
CA GLU A 46 -0.02 12.37 23.97
C GLU A 46 1.21 11.48 24.21
N PRO A 47 1.19 10.20 23.77
CA PRO A 47 2.29 9.30 23.99
C PRO A 47 3.49 9.63 23.08
N ASP A 48 4.68 9.20 23.48
CA ASP A 48 5.88 9.24 22.66
C ASP A 48 5.90 8.12 21.62
N MET A 49 5.25 6.98 21.96
CA MET A 49 5.30 5.77 21.14
C MET A 49 4.00 4.96 21.22
N VAL A 50 3.69 4.29 20.11
CA VAL A 50 2.65 3.25 20.05
C VAL A 50 3.29 1.92 19.67
N LEU A 51 3.04 0.87 20.43
CA LEU A 51 3.22 -0.53 20.03
C LEU A 51 1.92 -0.98 19.40
N LEU A 52 1.93 -1.24 18.09
CA LEU A 52 0.71 -1.44 17.29
C LEU A 52 0.69 -2.83 16.67
N ASP A 53 -0.33 -3.63 16.99
CA ASP A 53 -0.61 -4.82 16.19
C ASP A 53 -1.29 -4.43 14.86
N ILE A 54 -0.91 -5.11 13.79
CA ILE A 54 -1.52 -4.93 12.45
C ILE A 54 -2.87 -5.64 12.38
N GLN A 55 -2.95 -6.83 12.96
CA GLN A 55 -4.13 -7.69 12.89
C GLN A 55 -4.83 -7.72 14.25
N MET A 56 -5.93 -7.03 14.33
CA MET A 56 -6.82 -7.03 15.48
C MET A 56 -8.17 -7.66 15.10
N ARG A 57 -9.28 -6.99 15.32
CA ARG A 57 -10.61 -7.52 14.98
C ARG A 57 -10.84 -7.65 13.48
N GLU A 58 -10.26 -6.74 12.70
CA GLU A 58 -10.31 -6.74 11.25
C GLU A 58 -8.91 -6.91 10.66
N GLU A 59 -8.84 -7.51 9.45
CA GLU A 59 -7.60 -7.64 8.72
C GLU A 59 -7.07 -6.25 8.30
N GLU A 60 -5.79 -5.98 8.50
CA GLU A 60 -5.15 -4.69 8.23
C GLU A 60 -5.66 -3.50 9.09
N GLU A 61 -6.46 -3.71 10.14
CA GLU A 61 -6.99 -2.62 10.97
C GLU A 61 -5.90 -1.71 11.53
N GLY A 62 -4.81 -2.30 12.04
CA GLY A 62 -3.66 -1.55 12.54
C GLY A 62 -2.92 -0.76 11.46
N LEU A 63 -2.94 -1.21 10.19
CA LEU A 63 -2.33 -0.45 9.09
C LEU A 63 -3.13 0.81 8.76
N ASN A 64 -4.44 0.69 8.77
CA ASN A 64 -5.34 1.79 8.38
C ASN A 64 -5.26 2.97 9.36
N VAL A 65 -4.97 2.72 10.64
CA VAL A 65 -4.90 3.77 11.67
C VAL A 65 -3.56 4.54 11.67
N ILE A 66 -2.49 4.01 11.05
CA ILE A 66 -1.16 4.61 11.11
C ILE A 66 -1.15 6.05 10.57
N GLU A 67 -1.75 6.27 9.39
CA GLU A 67 -1.79 7.60 8.78
C GLU A 67 -2.52 8.60 9.68
N GLU A 68 -3.68 8.22 10.23
CA GLU A 68 -4.46 9.06 11.15
C GLU A 68 -3.67 9.40 12.42
N LEU A 69 -2.95 8.43 12.99
CA LEU A 69 -2.12 8.66 14.18
C LEU A 69 -0.97 9.63 13.91
N LEU A 70 -0.32 9.52 12.73
CA LEU A 70 0.77 10.40 12.33
C LEU A 70 0.28 11.78 11.89
N GLU A 71 -0.95 11.91 11.36
CA GLU A 71 -1.59 13.22 11.14
C GLU A 71 -1.90 13.93 12.44
N LEU A 72 -2.39 13.20 13.46
CA LEU A 72 -2.63 13.75 14.81
C LEU A 72 -1.34 14.17 15.51
N ARG A 73 -0.29 13.35 15.38
CA ARG A 73 1.01 13.57 16.03
C ARG A 73 2.16 13.16 15.09
N PRO A 74 2.71 14.09 14.30
CA PRO A 74 3.80 13.80 13.35
C PRO A 74 5.08 13.25 13.98
N GLU A 75 5.36 13.59 15.24
CA GLU A 75 6.51 13.05 16.00
C GLU A 75 6.25 11.69 16.65
N LEU A 76 5.05 11.17 16.62
CA LEU A 76 4.72 9.89 17.22
C LEU A 76 5.56 8.76 16.60
N LYS A 77 6.20 7.99 17.47
CA LYS A 77 6.97 6.82 17.05
C LYS A 77 6.05 5.58 17.08
N ILE A 78 5.91 4.90 15.96
CA ILE A 78 5.11 3.69 15.86
C ILE A 78 6.04 2.51 15.61
N ILE A 79 5.93 1.48 16.46
CA ILE A 79 6.57 0.17 16.26
C ILE A 79 5.46 -0.83 15.98
N ILE A 80 5.54 -1.52 14.85
CA ILE A 80 4.66 -2.67 14.58
C ILE A 80 5.08 -3.83 15.47
N PHE A 81 4.10 -4.39 16.18
CA PHE A 81 4.31 -5.52 17.09
C PHE A 81 3.28 -6.60 16.83
N THR A 82 3.62 -7.59 16.01
CA THR A 82 2.66 -8.57 15.49
C THR A 82 3.23 -9.98 15.42
N MET A 83 2.35 -11.00 15.37
CA MET A 83 2.73 -12.40 15.14
C MET A 83 3.09 -12.69 13.68
N HIS A 84 2.59 -11.89 12.73
CA HIS A 84 2.61 -12.21 11.32
C HIS A 84 3.64 -11.37 10.55
N LYS A 85 4.61 -12.02 9.93
CA LYS A 85 5.60 -11.39 9.04
C LYS A 85 5.08 -11.41 7.60
N VAL A 86 4.09 -10.56 7.28
CA VAL A 86 3.58 -10.37 5.93
C VAL A 86 4.32 -9.22 5.28
N GLU A 87 5.07 -9.49 4.22
CA GLU A 87 5.94 -8.50 3.58
C GLU A 87 5.21 -7.27 3.03
N ASP A 88 3.99 -7.47 2.51
CA ASP A 88 3.16 -6.36 2.03
C ASP A 88 2.72 -5.43 3.16
N TYR A 89 2.41 -5.98 4.34
CA TYR A 89 2.05 -5.19 5.51
C TYR A 89 3.26 -4.42 6.05
N ILE A 90 4.42 -5.07 6.10
CA ILE A 90 5.68 -4.43 6.48
C ILE A 90 5.97 -3.25 5.55
N PHE A 91 5.90 -3.47 4.23
CA PHE A 91 6.16 -2.42 3.25
C PHE A 91 5.18 -1.25 3.39
N LYS A 92 3.88 -1.52 3.51
CA LYS A 92 2.86 -0.49 3.72
C LYS A 92 3.12 0.30 5.02
N ALA A 93 3.38 -0.39 6.14
CA ALA A 93 3.64 0.26 7.43
C ALA A 93 4.83 1.22 7.37
N PHE A 94 5.96 0.80 6.78
CA PHE A 94 7.11 1.67 6.62
C PHE A 94 6.86 2.81 5.63
N ALA A 95 6.08 2.59 4.57
CA ALA A 95 5.67 3.63 3.63
C ALA A 95 4.83 4.73 4.31
N PHE A 96 4.03 4.37 5.31
CA PHE A 96 3.27 5.32 6.15
C PHE A 96 4.13 6.03 7.20
N GLY A 97 5.33 5.57 7.49
CA GLY A 97 6.26 6.25 8.42
C GLY A 97 6.53 5.54 9.75
N VAL A 98 6.15 4.27 9.86
CA VAL A 98 6.48 3.42 11.02
C VAL A 98 8.00 3.37 11.20
N LYS A 99 8.46 3.35 12.45
CA LYS A 99 9.88 3.43 12.79
C LYS A 99 10.56 2.07 12.85
N ASP A 100 9.86 1.03 13.29
CA ASP A 100 10.42 -0.33 13.37
C ASP A 100 9.32 -1.39 13.35
N TYR A 101 9.74 -2.64 13.24
CA TYR A 101 8.90 -3.83 13.26
C TYR A 101 9.51 -4.86 14.21
N VAL A 102 8.69 -5.38 15.12
CA VAL A 102 9.09 -6.43 16.07
C VAL A 102 8.08 -7.56 16.03
N SER A 103 8.58 -8.80 15.93
CA SER A 103 7.71 -9.97 16.06
C SER A 103 7.30 -10.17 17.52
N LYS A 104 6.03 -10.55 17.77
CA LYS A 104 5.57 -10.99 19.11
C LYS A 104 6.28 -12.26 19.60
N THR A 105 7.10 -12.91 18.75
CA THR A 105 7.98 -14.04 19.14
C THR A 105 9.36 -13.59 19.62
N ALA A 106 9.67 -12.30 19.54
CA ALA A 106 10.91 -11.75 20.08
C ALA A 106 10.96 -11.90 21.61
N THR A 107 12.16 -11.94 22.16
CA THR A 107 12.32 -11.94 23.61
C THR A 107 11.95 -10.57 24.21
N ASP A 108 11.65 -10.55 25.51
CA ASP A 108 11.35 -9.30 26.23
C ASP A 108 12.50 -8.31 26.15
N GLU A 109 13.74 -8.80 26.24
CA GLU A 109 14.96 -7.98 26.15
C GLU A 109 15.13 -7.37 24.75
N GLU A 110 14.84 -8.13 23.69
CA GLU A 110 14.87 -7.63 22.31
C GLU A 110 13.82 -6.53 22.08
N LEU A 111 12.59 -6.75 22.57
CA LEU A 111 11.52 -5.76 22.46
C LEU A 111 11.89 -4.47 23.22
N ILE A 112 12.33 -4.59 24.47
CA ILE A 112 12.73 -3.45 25.30
C ILE A 112 13.88 -2.68 24.64
N LYS A 113 14.90 -3.40 24.13
CA LYS A 113 16.00 -2.78 23.40
C LYS A 113 15.51 -1.99 22.19
N LYS A 114 14.65 -2.59 21.36
CA LYS A 114 14.08 -1.92 20.17
C LYS A 114 13.27 -0.67 20.52
N ILE A 115 12.50 -0.71 21.60
CA ILE A 115 11.76 0.45 22.11
C ILE A 115 12.72 1.61 22.42
N PHE A 116 13.83 1.34 23.13
CA PHE A 116 14.82 2.37 23.45
C PHE A 116 15.59 2.84 22.21
N ASP A 117 16.01 1.93 21.33
CA ASP A 117 16.70 2.27 20.09
C ASP A 117 15.82 3.21 19.22
N VAL A 118 14.53 2.92 19.08
CA VAL A 118 13.58 3.78 18.34
C VAL A 118 13.36 5.12 19.08
N TYR A 119 13.22 5.10 20.39
CA TYR A 119 13.03 6.32 21.17
C TYR A 119 14.22 7.28 21.05
N ASN A 120 15.44 6.75 21.10
CA ASN A 120 16.68 7.51 21.00
C ASN A 120 17.11 7.82 19.55
N GLU A 121 16.35 7.37 18.53
CA GLU A 121 16.70 7.52 17.10
C GLU A 121 17.99 6.75 16.70
N GLU A 122 18.30 5.71 17.45
CA GLU A 122 19.47 4.82 17.23
C GLU A 122 19.06 3.51 16.54
N SER A 123 17.78 3.35 16.17
CA SER A 123 17.28 2.12 15.55
C SER A 123 17.93 1.91 14.18
N ALA A 124 18.62 0.79 14.06
CA ALA A 124 19.08 0.28 12.78
C ALA A 124 18.03 -0.68 12.21
N LEU A 125 17.70 -0.50 10.95
CA LEU A 125 16.79 -1.40 10.25
C LEU A 125 17.41 -2.81 10.18
N ASP A 126 16.64 -3.81 10.58
CA ASP A 126 17.05 -5.20 10.45
C ASP A 126 17.37 -5.53 8.99
N PRO A 127 18.45 -6.27 8.68
CA PRO A 127 18.85 -6.61 7.31
C PRO A 127 17.73 -7.28 6.50
N ASP A 128 16.92 -8.14 7.12
CA ASP A 128 15.77 -8.76 6.45
C ASP A 128 14.71 -7.73 6.08
N MET A 129 14.41 -6.79 6.98
CA MET A 129 13.49 -5.69 6.70
C MET A 129 14.02 -4.80 5.58
N ALA A 130 15.29 -4.45 5.61
CA ALA A 130 15.94 -3.67 4.55
C ALA A 130 15.81 -4.35 3.19
N ASN A 131 16.01 -5.66 3.11
CA ASN A 131 15.85 -6.45 1.89
C ASN A 131 14.40 -6.45 1.39
N ILE A 132 13.41 -6.64 2.29
CA ILE A 132 11.99 -6.59 1.94
C ILE A 132 11.65 -5.22 1.36
N LEU A 133 12.02 -4.13 2.04
CA LEU A 133 11.75 -2.77 1.58
C LEU A 133 12.40 -2.46 0.24
N ALA A 134 13.67 -2.82 0.05
CA ALA A 134 14.39 -2.61 -1.21
C ALA A 134 13.72 -3.35 -2.38
N ARG A 135 13.32 -4.61 -2.17
CA ARG A 135 12.65 -5.42 -3.19
C ARG A 135 11.27 -4.85 -3.53
N LYS A 136 10.44 -4.55 -2.54
CA LYS A 136 9.10 -3.99 -2.73
C LYS A 136 9.13 -2.61 -3.39
N THR A 137 10.08 -1.75 -3.01
CA THR A 137 10.30 -0.47 -3.66
C THR A 137 10.63 -0.66 -5.15
N LYS A 138 11.52 -1.60 -5.49
CA LYS A 138 11.85 -1.89 -6.89
C LYS A 138 10.66 -2.40 -7.68
N GLU A 139 9.84 -3.28 -7.11
CA GLU A 139 8.60 -3.79 -7.71
C GLU A 139 7.62 -2.64 -8.00
N THR A 140 7.38 -1.77 -7.03
CA THR A 140 6.50 -0.60 -7.15
C THR A 140 7.01 0.38 -8.21
N MET A 141 8.31 0.70 -8.22
CA MET A 141 8.90 1.57 -9.24
C MET A 141 8.79 0.98 -10.65
N ASN A 142 8.97 -0.33 -10.81
CA ASN A 142 8.82 -0.99 -12.10
C ASN A 142 7.36 -0.95 -12.57
N ALA A 143 6.40 -1.17 -11.68
CA ALA A 143 4.98 -1.06 -12.00
C ALA A 143 4.62 0.37 -12.43
N GLN A 144 5.05 1.39 -11.68
CA GLN A 144 4.84 2.80 -12.05
C GLN A 144 5.44 3.16 -13.41
N ARG A 145 6.68 2.72 -13.69
CA ARG A 145 7.31 2.93 -15.01
C ARG A 145 6.50 2.28 -16.13
N SER A 146 5.99 1.08 -15.92
CA SER A 146 5.17 0.38 -16.89
C SER A 146 3.87 1.13 -17.17
N ILE A 147 3.20 1.65 -16.14
CA ILE A 147 1.97 2.45 -16.29
C ILE A 147 2.26 3.74 -17.06
N LEU A 148 3.29 4.50 -16.70
CA LEU A 148 3.67 5.74 -17.41
C LEU A 148 4.03 5.48 -18.86
N TYR A 149 4.74 4.39 -19.13
CA TYR A 149 5.06 3.98 -20.51
C TYR A 149 3.79 3.69 -21.32
N MET A 150 2.84 2.95 -20.75
CA MET A 150 1.56 2.65 -21.41
C MET A 150 0.72 3.92 -21.64
N ILE A 151 0.65 4.83 -20.68
CA ILE A 151 -0.04 6.11 -20.81
C ILE A 151 0.56 6.89 -22.00
N ASN A 152 1.89 6.96 -22.11
CA ASN A 152 2.56 7.63 -23.20
C ASN A 152 2.24 6.99 -24.56
N LEU A 153 2.20 5.65 -24.64
CA LEU A 153 1.83 4.97 -25.87
C LEU A 153 0.36 5.24 -26.24
N ILE A 154 -0.56 5.25 -25.27
CA ILE A 154 -1.97 5.57 -25.50
C ILE A 154 -2.13 7.01 -26.01
N ASN A 155 -1.43 7.96 -25.41
CA ASN A 155 -1.43 9.36 -25.84
C ASN A 155 -0.86 9.54 -27.27
N GLY A 156 -0.01 8.64 -27.74
CA GLY A 156 0.50 8.59 -29.09
C GLY A 156 -0.44 7.95 -30.13
N LEU A 157 -1.61 7.46 -29.71
CA LEU A 157 -2.63 6.95 -30.60
C LEU A 157 -3.47 8.07 -31.20
N SER A 158 -3.85 7.93 -32.48
CA SER A 158 -4.90 8.75 -33.07
C SER A 158 -6.25 8.45 -32.41
N LYS A 159 -7.20 9.40 -32.47
CA LYS A 159 -8.59 9.17 -31.97
C LYS A 159 -9.21 7.90 -32.53
N SER A 160 -8.92 7.59 -33.80
CA SER A 160 -9.42 6.38 -34.46
C SER A 160 -8.82 5.09 -33.88
N GLU A 161 -7.51 5.08 -33.63
CA GLU A 161 -6.82 3.94 -33.04
C GLU A 161 -7.25 3.76 -31.56
N LEU A 162 -7.38 4.85 -30.81
CA LEU A 162 -7.84 4.79 -29.44
C LEU A 162 -9.25 4.19 -29.31
N ASN A 163 -10.17 4.56 -30.22
CA ASN A 163 -11.52 3.98 -30.26
C ASN A 163 -11.50 2.48 -30.56
N VAL A 164 -10.61 2.01 -31.46
CA VAL A 164 -10.45 0.57 -31.72
C VAL A 164 -9.88 -0.14 -30.49
N LEU A 165 -8.84 0.39 -29.87
CA LEU A 165 -8.24 -0.20 -28.68
C LEU A 165 -9.26 -0.30 -27.55
N ARG A 166 -10.03 0.77 -27.30
CA ARG A 166 -11.08 0.82 -26.28
C ARG A 166 -12.22 -0.15 -26.56
N GLY A 167 -12.68 -0.23 -27.81
CA GLY A 167 -13.70 -1.19 -28.22
C GLY A 167 -13.29 -2.64 -27.92
N VAL A 168 -12.06 -3.02 -28.29
CA VAL A 168 -11.54 -4.36 -28.01
C VAL A 168 -11.33 -4.60 -26.52
N TYR A 169 -10.88 -3.59 -25.78
CA TYR A 169 -10.71 -3.65 -24.31
C TYR A 169 -12.04 -4.01 -23.62
N TYR A 170 -13.14 -3.40 -24.04
CA TYR A 170 -14.48 -3.68 -23.53
C TYR A 170 -15.17 -4.88 -24.21
N GLY A 171 -14.44 -5.67 -24.98
CA GLY A 171 -14.88 -6.97 -25.48
C GLY A 171 -15.58 -6.93 -26.82
N LYS A 172 -15.62 -5.78 -27.54
CA LYS A 172 -16.22 -5.70 -28.88
C LYS A 172 -15.34 -6.40 -29.91
N SER A 173 -15.99 -7.08 -30.85
CA SER A 173 -15.36 -7.64 -32.06
C SER A 173 -15.03 -6.55 -33.09
N TYR A 174 -14.11 -6.81 -33.99
CA TYR A 174 -13.78 -5.87 -35.06
C TYR A 174 -14.99 -5.54 -35.94
N LYS A 175 -15.89 -6.52 -36.13
CA LYS A 175 -17.14 -6.35 -36.89
C LYS A 175 -18.07 -5.35 -36.18
N GLU A 176 -18.24 -5.45 -34.87
CA GLU A 176 -19.08 -4.54 -34.09
C GLU A 176 -18.49 -3.13 -34.11
N ILE A 177 -17.16 -2.97 -33.91
CA ILE A 177 -16.50 -1.69 -33.99
C ILE A 177 -16.62 -1.05 -35.38
N ALA A 178 -16.51 -1.86 -36.44
CA ALA A 178 -16.67 -1.41 -37.83
C ALA A 178 -18.08 -0.89 -38.06
N ALA A 179 -19.11 -1.64 -37.63
CA ALA A 179 -20.52 -1.27 -37.76
C ALA A 179 -20.83 0.04 -37.01
N GLU A 180 -20.36 0.19 -35.75
CA GLU A 180 -20.56 1.42 -34.95
C GLU A 180 -19.89 2.65 -35.58
N ARG A 181 -18.80 2.45 -36.30
CA ARG A 181 -18.04 3.55 -36.91
C ARG A 181 -18.36 3.77 -38.40
N PHE A 182 -19.27 3.00 -38.94
CA PHE A 182 -19.67 3.07 -40.37
C PHE A 182 -18.45 2.92 -41.31
N VAL A 183 -17.56 1.97 -41.03
CA VAL A 183 -16.38 1.66 -41.83
C VAL A 183 -16.31 0.14 -42.13
N GLU A 184 -15.47 -0.24 -43.08
CA GLU A 184 -15.23 -1.65 -43.36
C GLU A 184 -14.39 -2.31 -42.26
N GLU A 185 -14.64 -3.59 -42.00
CA GLU A 185 -13.86 -4.37 -41.04
C GLU A 185 -12.35 -4.38 -41.36
N GLY A 186 -11.99 -4.34 -42.64
CA GLY A 186 -10.61 -4.24 -43.10
C GLY A 186 -9.88 -2.99 -42.54
N THR A 187 -10.61 -1.86 -42.46
CA THR A 187 -10.06 -0.62 -41.85
C THR A 187 -9.75 -0.79 -40.37
N ILE A 188 -10.61 -1.48 -39.62
CA ILE A 188 -10.40 -1.77 -38.19
C ILE A 188 -9.20 -2.72 -38.03
N ARG A 189 -9.05 -3.73 -38.88
CA ARG A 189 -7.90 -4.65 -38.87
C ARG A 189 -6.58 -3.92 -39.14
N ALA A 190 -6.57 -2.98 -40.08
CA ALA A 190 -5.38 -2.16 -40.37
C ALA A 190 -4.99 -1.26 -39.15
N GLN A 191 -6.00 -0.60 -38.53
CA GLN A 191 -5.77 0.20 -37.32
C GLN A 191 -5.31 -0.70 -36.17
N ALA A 192 -5.88 -1.86 -35.97
CA ALA A 192 -5.45 -2.82 -34.97
C ALA A 192 -3.99 -3.25 -35.19
N SER A 193 -3.58 -3.52 -36.41
CA SER A 193 -2.19 -3.83 -36.73
C SER A 193 -1.24 -2.66 -36.40
N GLY A 194 -1.65 -1.42 -36.68
CA GLY A 194 -0.89 -0.22 -36.32
C GLY A 194 -0.73 -0.06 -34.81
N ILE A 195 -1.78 -0.32 -34.03
CA ILE A 195 -1.75 -0.31 -32.56
C ILE A 195 -0.75 -1.35 -32.04
N LEU A 196 -0.84 -2.60 -32.51
CA LEU A 196 0.08 -3.66 -32.08
C LEU A 196 1.56 -3.28 -32.35
N LYS A 197 1.82 -2.65 -33.49
CA LYS A 197 3.17 -2.17 -33.82
C LYS A 197 3.65 -1.07 -32.85
N LYS A 198 2.79 -0.11 -32.51
CA LYS A 198 3.11 0.97 -31.56
C LYS A 198 3.38 0.44 -30.15
N PHE A 199 2.63 -0.58 -29.72
CA PHE A 199 2.80 -1.21 -28.42
C PHE A 199 3.83 -2.35 -28.40
N GLU A 200 4.47 -2.63 -29.54
CA GLU A 200 5.38 -3.77 -29.72
C GLU A 200 4.76 -5.11 -29.23
N ALA A 201 3.44 -5.22 -29.33
CA ALA A 201 2.69 -6.35 -28.82
C ALA A 201 2.51 -7.44 -29.87
N LYS A 202 2.66 -8.71 -29.46
CA LYS A 202 2.51 -9.87 -30.34
C LYS A 202 1.07 -10.14 -30.77
N SER A 203 0.10 -9.73 -29.94
CA SER A 203 -1.34 -9.93 -30.20
C SER A 203 -2.20 -8.99 -29.38
N PHE A 204 -3.43 -8.71 -29.83
CA PHE A 204 -4.41 -7.96 -29.04
C PHE A 204 -4.76 -8.67 -27.74
N LYS A 205 -4.80 -10.01 -27.73
CA LYS A 205 -5.06 -10.78 -26.51
C LYS A 205 -4.02 -10.47 -25.42
N SER A 206 -2.73 -10.45 -25.77
CA SER A 206 -1.65 -10.12 -24.82
C SER A 206 -1.67 -8.65 -24.42
N LEU A 207 -1.95 -7.74 -25.37
CA LEU A 207 -2.06 -6.31 -25.09
C LEU A 207 -3.22 -6.01 -24.13
N ILE A 208 -4.42 -6.53 -24.42
CA ILE A 208 -5.59 -6.32 -23.55
C ILE A 208 -5.39 -6.92 -22.16
N LYS A 209 -4.76 -8.09 -22.06
CA LYS A 209 -4.42 -8.68 -20.77
C LYS A 209 -3.55 -7.72 -19.95
N MET A 210 -2.48 -7.21 -20.55
CA MET A 210 -1.56 -6.25 -19.90
C MET A 210 -2.27 -4.96 -19.47
N LEU A 211 -3.13 -4.39 -20.33
CA LEU A 211 -3.87 -3.16 -20.02
C LEU A 211 -4.89 -3.38 -18.88
N ARG A 212 -5.53 -4.57 -18.81
CA ARG A 212 -6.48 -4.92 -17.75
C ARG A 212 -5.80 -5.19 -16.42
N GLU A 213 -4.63 -5.85 -16.41
CA GLU A 213 -3.83 -6.07 -15.20
C GLU A 213 -3.44 -4.75 -14.51
N GLN A 214 -3.34 -3.67 -15.29
CA GLN A 214 -3.03 -2.33 -14.79
C GLN A 214 -4.27 -1.43 -14.63
N GLN A 215 -5.48 -1.94 -14.87
CA GLN A 215 -6.75 -1.21 -14.83
C GLN A 215 -6.69 0.16 -15.56
N LEU A 216 -5.97 0.19 -16.70
CA LEU A 216 -5.51 1.46 -17.27
C LEU A 216 -6.65 2.30 -17.85
N PHE A 217 -7.68 1.69 -18.47
CA PHE A 217 -8.84 2.42 -19.00
C PHE A 217 -9.78 2.87 -17.89
N GLU A 218 -9.94 2.10 -16.84
CA GLU A 218 -10.67 2.49 -15.63
C GLU A 218 -10.04 3.73 -15.02
N PHE A 219 -8.71 3.74 -14.93
CA PHE A 219 -7.95 4.90 -14.43
C PHE A 219 -8.12 6.13 -15.35
N ILE A 220 -7.97 5.97 -16.67
CA ILE A 220 -8.12 7.07 -17.65
C ILE A 220 -9.54 7.62 -17.64
N ASP A 221 -10.56 6.77 -17.52
CA ASP A 221 -11.96 7.17 -17.52
C ASP A 221 -12.33 7.97 -16.27
N LEU A 222 -11.83 7.57 -15.09
CA LEU A 222 -12.00 8.32 -13.85
C LEU A 222 -11.41 9.75 -13.94
N TYR A 223 -10.23 9.90 -14.54
CA TYR A 223 -9.58 11.21 -14.67
C TYR A 223 -10.14 12.08 -15.81
N SER A 224 -10.74 11.46 -16.85
CA SER A 224 -11.34 12.24 -17.95
C SER A 224 -12.72 12.80 -17.60
N ASP A 225 -13.47 12.18 -16.71
CA ASP A 225 -14.77 12.69 -16.23
C ASP A 225 -14.63 13.79 -15.14
N GLY A 226 -13.51 13.81 -14.39
CA GLY A 226 -13.20 14.84 -13.39
C GLY A 226 -12.82 16.22 -13.98
N ASN A 227 -12.53 16.31 -15.27
CA ASN A 227 -12.11 17.56 -15.94
C ASN A 227 -13.25 18.24 -16.74
N LYS A 228 -14.51 17.85 -16.52
CA LYS A 228 -15.69 18.41 -17.19
C LYS A 228 -16.57 19.28 -16.27
N ASN A 229 -16.00 19.79 -15.16
CA ASN A 229 -16.68 20.81 -14.34
C ASN A 229 -15.90 22.12 -14.34
#